data_3aa0adb3d7ed3f1fac0816d08a6f4856
#
_entry.id   3aa0adb3d7ed3f1fac0816d08a6f4856
#
_cell.length_a   1.000
_cell.length_b   1.000
_cell.length_c   1.000
_cell.angle_alpha   90.00
_cell.angle_beta   90.00
_cell.angle_gamma   90.00
#
_symmetry.space_group_name_H-M   'P 1'
#
loop_
_entity.id
_entity.type
_entity.pdbx_description
1 polymer ?
#
loop_
_entity_poly.entity_id
_entity_poly.type
_entity_poly.pdbx_seq_one_letter_code
_entity_poly.pdbx_strand_id
1 'polypeptide(L)'
;YINMLLIAFVFAYFLSNYITKSLTRISQRIKTTKLNEENAKIDIEKTPMEVSILVDSYNSMIDDLEESAIKLAKSERETAWREMAKQVAHEIKNPLTPMRLTIQSFEKNFNPEDVKNRNKIRDFSKSLIEQIDTMSSIATAFSDFANMPEQKKELLNVVEVVQIALDIFDKDYVEYITENDEILTLFDRTQLIRVVTNLLNNAIQAIPDDKDPMIYVKIHSNEKNVVINIQDNGNGILEENETKIFEPSFTTKSSGMGLGLS
;
A
#
# COMPACT_ATOMS: atom_id res chain seq x y z
N TYR A 1 -10.46 45.25 -55.67
CA TYR A 1 -10.98 45.37 -54.28
C TYR A 1 -11.57 44.06 -53.77
N ILE A 2 -12.43 43.36 -54.56
CA ILE A 2 -13.11 42.09 -54.14
C ILE A 2 -12.10 41.00 -53.85
N ASN A 3 -11.07 40.78 -54.68
CA ASN A 3 -10.03 39.77 -54.47
C ASN A 3 -9.20 40.05 -53.20
N MET A 4 -8.97 41.32 -52.89
CA MET A 4 -8.22 41.73 -51.69
C MET A 4 -9.03 41.42 -50.40
N LEU A 5 -10.33 41.66 -50.39
CA LEU A 5 -11.25 41.30 -49.31
C LEU A 5 -11.33 39.81 -49.11
N LEU A 6 -11.38 39.03 -50.21
CA LEU A 6 -11.44 37.58 -50.16
C LEU A 6 -10.16 36.95 -49.55
N ILE A 7 -8.99 37.50 -49.96
CA ILE A 7 -7.69 37.08 -49.37
C ILE A 7 -7.63 37.42 -47.88
N ALA A 8 -8.05 38.62 -47.49
CA ALA A 8 -8.09 39.03 -46.08
C ALA A 8 -9.02 38.13 -45.24
N PHE A 9 -10.19 37.78 -45.80
CA PHE A 9 -11.14 36.87 -45.13
C PHE A 9 -10.59 35.47 -44.96
N VAL A 10 -9.95 34.92 -46.00
CA VAL A 10 -9.31 33.59 -45.94
C VAL A 10 -8.18 33.59 -44.91
N PHE A 11 -7.34 34.65 -44.94
CA PHE A 11 -6.25 34.79 -43.96
C PHE A 11 -6.77 34.89 -42.52
N ALA A 12 -7.81 35.70 -42.27
CA ALA A 12 -8.43 35.83 -40.96
C ALA A 12 -9.05 34.54 -40.49
N TYR A 13 -9.69 33.76 -41.38
CA TYR A 13 -10.23 32.47 -41.06
C TYR A 13 -9.15 31.46 -40.63
N PHE A 14 -8.07 31.35 -41.38
CA PHE A 14 -6.95 30.48 -41.03
C PHE A 14 -6.29 30.87 -39.71
N LEU A 15 -6.07 32.16 -39.48
CA LEU A 15 -5.48 32.68 -38.25
C LEU A 15 -6.40 32.40 -37.05
N SER A 16 -7.70 32.69 -37.16
CA SER A 16 -8.70 32.41 -36.12
C SER A 16 -8.74 30.94 -35.77
N ASN A 17 -8.78 30.07 -36.78
CA ASN A 17 -8.83 28.64 -36.57
C ASN A 17 -7.55 28.08 -35.90
N TYR A 18 -6.39 28.61 -36.27
CA TYR A 18 -5.11 28.26 -35.70
C TYR A 18 -5.02 28.61 -34.21
N ILE A 19 -5.42 29.81 -33.82
CA ILE A 19 -5.44 30.28 -32.44
C ILE A 19 -6.46 29.49 -31.61
N THR A 20 -7.68 29.31 -32.14
CA THR A 20 -8.75 28.59 -31.45
C THR A 20 -8.36 27.13 -31.17
N LYS A 21 -7.70 26.48 -32.14
CA LYS A 21 -7.26 25.08 -31.97
C LYS A 21 -6.19 24.96 -30.87
N SER A 22 -5.26 25.91 -30.77
CA SER A 22 -4.24 25.95 -29.72
C SER A 22 -4.86 26.16 -28.34
N LEU A 23 -5.79 27.11 -28.19
CA LEU A 23 -6.49 27.39 -26.94
C LEU A 23 -7.35 26.20 -26.50
N THR A 24 -8.02 25.51 -27.41
CA THR A 24 -8.82 24.32 -27.09
C THR A 24 -7.94 23.20 -26.57
N ARG A 25 -6.74 22.99 -27.14
CA ARG A 25 -5.77 21.98 -26.66
C ARG A 25 -5.32 22.27 -25.24
N ILE A 26 -4.97 23.52 -24.94
CA ILE A 26 -4.56 23.96 -23.58
C ILE A 26 -5.73 23.75 -22.61
N SER A 27 -6.94 24.20 -22.97
CA SER A 27 -8.14 24.03 -22.13
C SER A 27 -8.46 22.56 -21.82
N GLN A 28 -8.29 21.65 -22.78
CA GLN A 28 -8.47 20.23 -22.55
C GLN A 28 -7.41 19.65 -21.59
N ARG A 29 -6.15 20.06 -21.73
CA ARG A 29 -5.07 19.63 -20.83
C ARG A 29 -5.31 20.10 -19.40
N ILE A 30 -5.69 21.36 -19.19
CA ILE A 30 -6.04 21.90 -17.87
C ILE A 30 -7.18 21.09 -17.23
N LYS A 31 -8.21 20.70 -18.00
CA LYS A 31 -9.34 19.91 -17.47
C LYS A 31 -8.98 18.48 -17.08
N THR A 32 -7.94 17.90 -17.68
CA THR A 32 -7.48 16.55 -17.40
C THR A 32 -6.35 16.49 -16.38
N THR A 33 -5.84 17.65 -15.94
CA THR A 33 -4.79 17.72 -14.91
C THR A 33 -5.33 17.30 -13.55
N LYS A 34 -4.64 16.35 -12.90
CA LYS A 34 -4.99 15.83 -11.59
C LYS A 34 -3.78 15.72 -10.68
N LEU A 35 -4.01 15.89 -9.39
CA LEU A 35 -3.02 15.61 -8.37
C LEU A 35 -2.72 14.10 -8.35
N ASN A 36 -1.47 13.70 -8.22
CA ASN A 36 -1.01 12.31 -8.18
C ASN A 36 -1.13 11.50 -9.49
N GLU A 37 -1.38 12.13 -10.62
CA GLU A 37 -1.26 11.51 -11.94
C GLU A 37 -0.08 12.17 -12.70
N GLU A 38 0.55 11.42 -13.60
CA GLU A 38 1.61 11.95 -14.46
C GLU A 38 1.00 12.90 -15.48
N ASN A 39 1.15 14.20 -15.23
CA ASN A 39 0.61 15.25 -16.08
C ASN A 39 1.59 15.63 -17.18
N ALA A 40 1.20 15.42 -18.44
CA ALA A 40 2.06 15.73 -19.57
C ALA A 40 2.14 17.25 -19.82
N LYS A 41 3.36 17.78 -19.90
CA LYS A 41 3.64 19.15 -20.35
C LYS A 41 3.23 19.35 -21.81
N ILE A 42 2.93 20.57 -22.18
CA ILE A 42 2.60 20.96 -23.54
C ILE A 42 3.89 21.41 -24.23
N ASP A 43 4.16 20.83 -25.40
CA ASP A 43 5.32 21.22 -26.23
C ASP A 43 5.04 22.50 -27.00
N ILE A 44 6.08 23.38 -27.04
CA ILE A 44 6.00 24.77 -27.53
C ILE A 44 6.43 24.91 -29.01
N GLU A 45 6.97 23.84 -29.64
CA GLU A 45 7.72 23.95 -30.92
C GLU A 45 7.04 24.71 -32.08
N LYS A 46 5.74 25.05 -32.01
CA LYS A 46 5.02 25.77 -33.12
C LYS A 46 3.86 26.66 -32.63
N THR A 47 4.02 27.38 -31.54
CA THR A 47 2.94 28.24 -31.00
C THR A 47 3.22 29.71 -31.20
N PRO A 48 2.19 30.57 -31.48
CA PRO A 48 2.34 32.03 -31.45
C PRO A 48 2.86 32.51 -30.11
N MET A 49 3.56 33.65 -30.09
CA MET A 49 4.19 34.18 -28.89
C MET A 49 3.20 34.38 -27.73
N GLU A 50 1.98 34.80 -28.01
CA GLU A 50 0.91 35.04 -27.03
C GLU A 50 0.43 33.73 -26.41
N VAL A 51 0.43 32.64 -27.18
CA VAL A 51 0.05 31.31 -26.72
C VAL A 51 1.19 30.62 -25.96
N SER A 52 2.46 30.93 -26.33
CA SER A 52 3.66 30.45 -25.64
C SER A 52 3.64 30.85 -24.17
N ILE A 53 3.29 32.09 -23.83
CA ILE A 53 3.20 32.59 -22.45
C ILE A 53 2.19 31.74 -21.63
N LEU A 54 1.06 31.36 -22.22
CA LEU A 54 0.06 30.53 -21.56
C LEU A 54 0.57 29.09 -21.37
N VAL A 55 1.29 28.55 -22.35
CA VAL A 55 1.89 27.21 -22.26
C VAL A 55 2.99 27.19 -21.22
N ASP A 56 3.85 28.21 -21.16
CA ASP A 56 4.88 28.31 -20.13
C ASP A 56 4.27 28.38 -18.73
N SER A 57 3.22 29.23 -18.59
CA SER A 57 2.49 29.31 -17.30
C SER A 57 1.84 27.99 -16.89
N TYR A 58 1.25 27.25 -17.84
CA TYR A 58 0.70 25.94 -17.62
C TYR A 58 1.80 24.94 -17.20
N ASN A 59 2.91 24.88 -17.94
CA ASN A 59 4.02 23.98 -17.65
C ASN A 59 4.64 24.27 -16.29
N SER A 60 4.79 25.55 -15.90
CA SER A 60 5.24 25.97 -14.57
C SER A 60 4.25 25.51 -13.48
N MET A 61 2.95 25.65 -13.73
CA MET A 61 1.93 25.17 -12.78
C MET A 61 2.00 23.65 -12.61
N ILE A 62 2.31 22.88 -13.65
CA ILE A 62 2.51 21.44 -13.54
C ILE A 62 3.73 21.12 -12.66
N ASP A 63 4.84 21.85 -12.84
CA ASP A 63 6.04 21.68 -12.00
C ASP A 63 5.75 22.00 -10.52
N ASP A 64 5.04 23.09 -10.24
CA ASP A 64 4.62 23.46 -8.87
C ASP A 64 3.66 22.42 -8.25
N LEU A 65 2.79 21.84 -9.07
CA LEU A 65 1.86 20.78 -8.66
C LEU A 65 2.62 19.51 -8.28
N GLU A 66 3.59 19.11 -9.10
CA GLU A 66 4.45 17.95 -8.85
C GLU A 66 5.29 18.14 -7.58
N GLU A 67 5.92 19.30 -7.42
CA GLU A 67 6.67 19.65 -6.20
C GLU A 67 5.76 19.63 -4.96
N SER A 68 4.54 20.14 -5.07
CA SER A 68 3.57 20.17 -3.99
C SER A 68 3.09 18.75 -3.62
N ALA A 69 2.86 17.88 -4.61
CA ALA A 69 2.49 16.49 -4.40
C ALA A 69 3.61 15.72 -3.67
N ILE A 70 4.87 15.93 -4.08
CA ILE A 70 6.05 15.33 -3.41
C ILE A 70 6.14 15.80 -1.95
N LYS A 71 5.98 17.11 -1.70
CA LYS A 71 6.01 17.68 -0.35
C LYS A 71 4.88 17.14 0.52
N LEU A 72 3.68 17.01 -0.03
CA LEU A 72 2.52 16.45 0.67
C LEU A 72 2.77 14.99 1.05
N ALA A 73 3.18 14.17 0.09
CA ALA A 73 3.49 12.76 0.33
C ALA A 73 4.60 12.58 1.39
N LYS A 74 5.63 13.45 1.36
CA LYS A 74 6.67 13.46 2.39
C LYS A 74 6.10 13.82 3.77
N SER A 75 5.25 14.85 3.86
CA SER A 75 4.63 15.29 5.12
C SER A 75 3.70 14.23 5.70
N GLU A 76 2.89 13.59 4.86
CA GLU A 76 2.04 12.46 5.27
C GLU A 76 2.86 11.30 5.80
N ARG A 77 3.96 10.95 5.12
CA ARG A 77 4.89 9.92 5.56
C ARG A 77 5.55 10.26 6.91
N GLU A 78 5.97 11.52 7.11
CA GLU A 78 6.55 11.96 8.39
C GLU A 78 5.52 11.91 9.53
N THR A 79 4.26 12.21 9.26
CA THR A 79 3.17 12.14 10.24
C THR A 79 2.89 10.69 10.61
N ALA A 80 2.72 9.82 9.62
CA ALA A 80 2.55 8.39 9.84
C ALA A 80 3.73 7.78 10.61
N TRP A 81 4.97 8.20 10.31
CA TRP A 81 6.16 7.79 11.05
C TRP A 81 6.12 8.16 12.53
N ARG A 82 5.71 9.40 12.86
CA ARG A 82 5.62 9.86 14.27
C ARG A 82 4.56 9.09 15.04
N GLU A 83 3.40 8.87 14.44
CA GLU A 83 2.32 8.10 15.04
C GLU A 83 2.76 6.66 15.30
N MET A 84 3.41 6.03 14.30
CA MET A 84 3.96 4.69 14.43
C MET A 84 5.02 4.57 15.49
N ALA A 85 5.99 5.50 15.57
CA ALA A 85 7.02 5.47 16.59
C ALA A 85 6.42 5.51 18.00
N LYS A 86 5.34 6.29 18.19
CA LYS A 86 4.59 6.33 19.45
C LYS A 86 3.89 4.99 19.73
N GLN A 87 3.27 4.40 18.73
CA GLN A 87 2.59 3.12 18.83
C GLN A 87 3.58 2.00 19.20
N VAL A 88 4.70 1.89 18.46
CA VAL A 88 5.75 0.91 18.72
C VAL A 88 6.29 1.02 20.14
N ALA A 89 6.50 2.25 20.64
CA ALA A 89 6.94 2.44 22.02
C ALA A 89 5.93 1.89 23.04
N HIS A 90 4.61 2.05 22.78
CA HIS A 90 3.56 1.46 23.59
C HIS A 90 3.54 -0.06 23.50
N GLU A 91 3.62 -0.60 22.29
CA GLU A 91 3.58 -2.06 22.05
C GLU A 91 4.82 -2.79 22.58
N ILE A 92 5.99 -2.16 22.57
CA ILE A 92 7.19 -2.70 23.25
C ILE A 92 7.01 -2.70 24.78
N LYS A 93 6.38 -1.67 25.33
CA LYS A 93 6.15 -1.60 26.80
C LYS A 93 5.18 -2.68 27.28
N ASN A 94 4.22 -3.10 26.45
CA ASN A 94 3.22 -4.10 26.80
C ASN A 94 3.82 -5.47 27.14
N PRO A 95 4.71 -6.10 26.36
CA PRO A 95 5.39 -7.35 26.73
C PRO A 95 6.46 -7.16 27.81
N LEU A 96 7.14 -6.02 27.87
CA LEU A 96 8.18 -5.77 28.88
C LEU A 96 7.63 -5.79 30.31
N THR A 97 6.41 -5.28 30.53
CA THR A 97 5.79 -5.24 31.87
C THR A 97 5.50 -6.64 32.40
N PRO A 98 4.80 -7.54 31.70
CA PRO A 98 4.62 -8.91 32.16
C PRO A 98 5.92 -9.69 32.25
N MET A 99 6.90 -9.51 31.34
CA MET A 99 8.23 -10.12 31.47
C MET A 99 8.87 -9.78 32.82
N ARG A 100 8.90 -8.50 33.18
CA ARG A 100 9.46 -8.06 34.46
C ARG A 100 8.73 -8.68 35.64
N LEU A 101 7.39 -8.71 35.61
CA LEU A 101 6.58 -9.29 36.67
C LEU A 101 6.80 -10.82 36.78
N THR A 102 6.92 -11.50 35.67
CA THR A 102 7.19 -12.95 35.61
C THR A 102 8.56 -13.26 36.21
N ILE A 103 9.60 -12.47 35.89
CA ILE A 103 10.96 -12.61 36.48
C ILE A 103 10.90 -12.37 37.98
N GLN A 104 10.29 -11.27 38.43
CA GLN A 104 10.18 -10.93 39.85
C GLN A 104 9.38 -11.98 40.63
N SER A 105 8.30 -12.50 40.05
CA SER A 105 7.51 -13.55 40.67
C SER A 105 8.30 -14.85 40.77
N PHE A 106 9.05 -15.20 39.72
CA PHE A 106 9.89 -16.40 39.74
C PHE A 106 11.00 -16.25 40.78
N GLU A 107 11.73 -15.14 40.82
CA GLU A 107 12.78 -14.87 41.81
C GLU A 107 12.26 -14.98 43.24
N LYS A 108 11.08 -14.42 43.53
CA LYS A 108 10.46 -14.42 44.86
C LYS A 108 9.98 -15.81 45.31
N ASN A 109 9.46 -16.59 44.37
CA ASN A 109 8.76 -17.84 44.67
C ASN A 109 9.59 -19.11 44.36
N PHE A 110 10.78 -18.96 43.81
CA PHE A 110 11.66 -20.07 43.48
C PHE A 110 12.26 -20.70 44.74
N ASN A 111 11.92 -21.99 44.98
CA ASN A 111 12.49 -22.78 46.02
C ASN A 111 13.35 -23.92 45.43
N PRO A 112 14.66 -23.96 45.59
CA PRO A 112 15.56 -24.96 45.00
C PRO A 112 15.22 -26.40 45.37
N GLU A 113 14.57 -26.64 46.52
CA GLU A 113 14.22 -27.96 47.03
C GLU A 113 12.88 -28.49 46.52
N ASP A 114 12.11 -27.69 45.78
CA ASP A 114 10.78 -28.09 45.26
C ASP A 114 10.91 -29.04 44.07
N VAL A 115 10.40 -30.25 44.23
CA VAL A 115 10.39 -31.29 43.18
C VAL A 115 9.68 -30.83 41.89
N LYS A 116 8.79 -29.86 41.97
CA LYS A 116 8.06 -29.27 40.81
C LYS A 116 8.81 -28.19 40.08
N ASN A 117 10.05 -27.86 40.49
CA ASN A 117 10.85 -26.78 39.89
C ASN A 117 11.03 -26.93 38.38
N ARG A 118 11.18 -28.13 37.86
CA ARG A 118 11.36 -28.38 36.42
C ARG A 118 10.19 -27.84 35.60
N ASN A 119 8.95 -28.02 36.07
CA ASN A 119 7.77 -27.51 35.38
C ASN A 119 7.68 -25.98 35.52
N LYS A 120 7.93 -25.45 36.71
CA LYS A 120 7.96 -23.97 36.94
C LYS A 120 8.99 -23.27 36.08
N ILE A 121 10.19 -23.83 35.93
CA ILE A 121 11.24 -23.27 35.03
C ILE A 121 10.78 -23.34 33.59
N ARG A 122 10.17 -24.43 33.16
CA ARG A 122 9.68 -24.59 31.79
C ARG A 122 8.57 -23.58 31.47
N ASP A 123 7.60 -23.42 32.38
CA ASP A 123 6.49 -22.49 32.19
C ASP A 123 6.98 -21.02 32.21
N PHE A 124 7.92 -20.71 33.09
CA PHE A 124 8.62 -19.42 33.13
C PHE A 124 9.37 -19.12 31.83
N SER A 125 10.18 -20.08 31.36
CA SER A 125 10.92 -19.94 30.11
C SER A 125 9.98 -19.79 28.90
N LYS A 126 8.91 -20.58 28.83
CA LYS A 126 7.91 -20.50 27.77
C LYS A 126 7.27 -19.12 27.72
N SER A 127 6.83 -18.60 28.89
CA SER A 127 6.21 -17.27 28.96
C SER A 127 7.18 -16.15 28.51
N LEU A 128 8.46 -16.23 28.87
CA LEU A 128 9.46 -15.24 28.43
C LEU A 128 9.72 -15.32 26.92
N ILE A 129 9.82 -16.53 26.37
CA ILE A 129 10.05 -16.72 24.93
C ILE A 129 8.86 -16.15 24.13
N GLU A 130 7.62 -16.41 24.54
CA GLU A 130 6.42 -15.85 23.90
C GLU A 130 6.43 -14.31 23.87
N GLN A 131 6.89 -13.67 24.95
CA GLN A 131 7.00 -12.22 25.00
C GLN A 131 8.16 -11.67 24.12
N ILE A 132 9.30 -12.41 24.06
CA ILE A 132 10.42 -12.07 23.17
C ILE A 132 10.00 -12.19 21.71
N ASP A 133 9.28 -13.24 21.32
CA ASP A 133 8.79 -13.46 19.98
C ASP A 133 7.82 -12.34 19.57
N THR A 134 6.96 -11.91 20.51
CA THR A 134 6.08 -10.75 20.30
C THR A 134 6.89 -9.48 20.03
N MET A 135 7.92 -9.19 20.83
CA MET A 135 8.79 -8.03 20.63
C MET A 135 9.55 -8.09 19.30
N SER A 136 10.03 -9.28 18.92
CA SER A 136 10.71 -9.50 17.64
C SER A 136 9.78 -9.22 16.46
N SER A 137 8.53 -9.65 16.54
CA SER A 137 7.51 -9.36 15.52
C SER A 137 7.22 -7.87 15.39
N ILE A 138 7.11 -7.15 16.51
CA ILE A 138 6.95 -5.69 16.54
C ILE A 138 8.14 -4.98 15.88
N ALA A 139 9.36 -5.37 16.25
CA ALA A 139 10.58 -4.77 15.69
C ALA A 139 10.72 -5.03 14.19
N THR A 140 10.38 -6.22 13.73
CA THR A 140 10.41 -6.59 12.30
C THR A 140 9.41 -5.75 11.52
N ALA A 141 8.17 -5.67 11.95
CA ALA A 141 7.15 -4.92 11.23
C ALA A 141 7.43 -3.41 11.24
N PHE A 142 8.02 -2.85 12.33
CA PHE A 142 8.50 -1.48 12.35
C PHE A 142 9.66 -1.24 11.37
N SER A 143 10.60 -2.19 11.31
CA SER A 143 11.71 -2.14 10.34
C SER A 143 11.22 -2.18 8.90
N ASP A 144 10.23 -3.02 8.61
CA ASP A 144 9.60 -3.13 7.29
C ASP A 144 8.89 -1.85 6.87
N PHE A 145 8.21 -1.19 7.81
CA PHE A 145 7.60 0.12 7.57
C PHE A 145 8.65 1.21 7.38
N ALA A 146 9.70 1.20 8.21
CA ALA A 146 10.80 2.18 8.14
C ALA A 146 11.55 2.13 6.81
N ASN A 147 11.73 0.93 6.29
CA ASN A 147 12.51 0.65 5.09
C ASN A 147 11.64 0.50 3.84
N MET A 148 10.46 1.14 3.76
CA MET A 148 9.69 1.14 2.51
C MET A 148 10.53 1.73 1.38
N PRO A 149 11.05 0.91 0.44
CA PRO A 149 11.84 1.40 -0.69
C PRO A 149 10.93 2.20 -1.63
N GLU A 150 11.56 3.10 -2.40
CA GLU A 150 10.88 3.71 -3.53
C GLU A 150 10.33 2.62 -4.47
N GLN A 151 9.11 2.82 -4.95
CA GLN A 151 8.45 1.87 -5.84
C GLN A 151 9.27 1.68 -7.13
N LYS A 152 9.66 0.46 -7.41
CA LYS A 152 10.31 0.08 -8.68
C LYS A 152 9.28 -0.62 -9.58
N LYS A 153 8.52 0.19 -10.31
CA LYS A 153 7.53 -0.34 -11.25
C LYS A 153 8.22 -1.01 -12.42
N GLU A 154 7.88 -2.26 -12.70
CA GLU A 154 8.29 -3.05 -13.85
C GLU A 154 7.08 -3.69 -14.52
N LEU A 155 7.19 -4.00 -15.81
CA LEU A 155 6.17 -4.80 -16.48
C LEU A 155 6.30 -6.24 -15.99
N LEU A 156 5.28 -6.73 -15.27
CA LEU A 156 5.29 -8.06 -14.69
C LEU A 156 4.01 -8.84 -15.01
N ASN A 157 4.12 -10.18 -14.98
CA ASN A 157 2.97 -11.06 -15.02
C ASN A 157 2.44 -11.28 -13.59
N VAL A 158 1.25 -10.75 -13.31
CA VAL A 158 0.61 -10.84 -11.99
C VAL A 158 0.37 -12.29 -11.56
N VAL A 159 0.00 -13.16 -12.52
CA VAL A 159 -0.27 -14.59 -12.25
C VAL A 159 0.96 -15.28 -11.69
N GLU A 160 2.13 -15.08 -12.33
CA GLU A 160 3.41 -15.62 -11.88
C GLU A 160 3.80 -15.09 -10.49
N VAL A 161 3.67 -13.78 -10.26
CA VAL A 161 4.08 -13.16 -9.00
C VAL A 161 3.18 -13.60 -7.84
N VAL A 162 1.88 -13.73 -8.07
CA VAL A 162 0.94 -14.26 -7.05
C VAL A 162 1.27 -15.73 -6.77
N GLN A 163 1.61 -16.52 -7.78
CA GLN A 163 1.99 -17.91 -7.57
C GLN A 163 3.24 -18.06 -6.69
N ILE A 164 4.26 -17.20 -6.90
CA ILE A 164 5.42 -17.14 -6.02
C ILE A 164 5.03 -16.83 -4.58
N ALA A 165 4.08 -15.92 -4.36
CA ALA A 165 3.59 -15.61 -3.02
C ALA A 165 2.82 -16.79 -2.40
N LEU A 166 2.04 -17.53 -3.19
CA LEU A 166 1.30 -18.71 -2.75
C LEU A 166 2.22 -19.89 -2.40
N ASP A 167 3.37 -20.03 -3.05
CA ASP A 167 4.32 -21.10 -2.79
C ASP A 167 4.96 -21.04 -1.39
N ILE A 168 4.82 -19.91 -0.69
CA ILE A 168 5.27 -19.73 0.71
C ILE A 168 4.32 -20.46 1.70
N PHE A 169 3.07 -20.69 1.30
CA PHE A 169 2.03 -21.27 2.14
C PHE A 169 1.79 -22.74 1.80
N ASP A 170 1.24 -23.49 2.76
CA ASP A 170 0.85 -24.87 2.51
C ASP A 170 -0.32 -24.90 1.50
N LYS A 171 -0.17 -25.71 0.45
CA LYS A 171 -1.11 -25.75 -0.68
C LYS A 171 -2.40 -26.53 -0.38
N ASP A 172 -2.46 -27.27 0.72
CA ASP A 172 -3.59 -28.15 1.00
C ASP A 172 -4.89 -27.38 1.31
N TYR A 173 -4.80 -26.11 1.72
CA TYR A 173 -5.96 -25.30 2.06
C TYR A 173 -6.14 -24.05 1.17
N VAL A 174 -5.29 -23.86 0.14
CA VAL A 174 -5.39 -22.74 -0.80
C VAL A 174 -5.80 -23.22 -2.17
N GLU A 175 -6.99 -22.83 -2.62
CA GLU A 175 -7.48 -23.05 -3.98
C GLU A 175 -7.20 -21.81 -4.83
N TYR A 176 -6.48 -22.01 -5.95
CA TYR A 176 -6.04 -20.96 -6.83
C TYR A 176 -6.70 -21.09 -8.22
N ILE A 177 -7.32 -20.02 -8.70
CA ILE A 177 -8.01 -19.96 -9.99
C ILE A 177 -7.58 -18.69 -10.73
N THR A 178 -7.19 -18.83 -11.98
CA THR A 178 -6.93 -17.72 -12.90
C THR A 178 -7.71 -17.89 -14.20
N GLU A 179 -8.19 -16.78 -14.77
CA GLU A 179 -8.90 -16.77 -16.04
C GLU A 179 -7.93 -16.82 -17.24
N ASN A 180 -6.71 -16.32 -17.05
CA ASN A 180 -5.64 -16.29 -18.05
C ASN A 180 -4.32 -16.66 -17.42
N ASP A 181 -3.44 -17.34 -18.15
CA ASP A 181 -2.10 -17.72 -17.70
C ASP A 181 -1.12 -16.51 -17.65
N GLU A 182 -1.43 -15.46 -18.39
CA GLU A 182 -0.63 -14.24 -18.46
C GLU A 182 -1.52 -12.99 -18.32
N ILE A 183 -1.27 -12.20 -17.30
CA ILE A 183 -1.91 -10.90 -17.04
C ILE A 183 -0.80 -9.89 -16.75
N LEU A 184 -0.47 -9.06 -17.73
CA LEU A 184 0.61 -8.08 -17.64
C LEU A 184 0.13 -6.76 -17.03
N THR A 185 0.90 -6.21 -16.09
CA THR A 185 0.69 -4.86 -15.54
C THR A 185 2.01 -4.22 -15.15
N LEU A 186 1.99 -2.88 -15.02
CA LEU A 186 3.11 -2.10 -14.52
C LEU A 186 2.99 -1.95 -12.99
N PHE A 187 3.75 -2.72 -12.24
CA PHE A 187 3.70 -2.73 -10.78
C PHE A 187 5.05 -3.09 -10.16
N ASP A 188 5.21 -2.93 -8.84
CA ASP A 188 6.39 -3.36 -8.10
C ASP A 188 6.21 -4.81 -7.63
N ARG A 189 7.09 -5.71 -8.08
CA ARG A 189 7.07 -7.14 -7.77
C ARG A 189 7.11 -7.41 -6.27
N THR A 190 8.00 -6.71 -5.56
CA THR A 190 8.20 -6.90 -4.12
C THR A 190 6.96 -6.46 -3.33
N GLN A 191 6.37 -5.34 -3.73
CA GLN A 191 5.14 -4.86 -3.11
C GLN A 191 3.96 -5.79 -3.38
N LEU A 192 3.83 -6.33 -4.59
CA LEU A 192 2.77 -7.28 -4.91
C LEU A 192 2.87 -8.55 -4.05
N ILE A 193 4.06 -9.14 -3.94
CA ILE A 193 4.30 -10.30 -3.08
C ILE A 193 3.93 -9.97 -1.63
N ARG A 194 4.35 -8.81 -1.13
CA ARG A 194 4.06 -8.36 0.24
C ARG A 194 2.56 -8.20 0.51
N VAL A 195 1.82 -7.58 -0.41
CA VAL A 195 0.36 -7.42 -0.28
C VAL A 195 -0.33 -8.77 -0.25
N VAL A 196 -0.01 -9.66 -1.18
CA VAL A 196 -0.62 -11.00 -1.25
C VAL A 196 -0.30 -11.81 0.00
N THR A 197 0.94 -11.84 0.45
CA THR A 197 1.34 -12.58 1.66
C THR A 197 0.69 -12.01 2.93
N ASN A 198 0.52 -10.69 3.04
CA ASN A 198 -0.19 -10.07 4.15
C ASN A 198 -1.67 -10.46 4.18
N LEU A 199 -2.34 -10.45 3.02
CA LEU A 199 -3.75 -10.85 2.91
C LEU A 199 -3.93 -12.34 3.24
N LEU A 200 -3.04 -13.21 2.75
CA LEU A 200 -3.08 -14.64 3.06
C LEU A 200 -2.84 -14.91 4.55
N ASN A 201 -1.86 -14.25 5.16
CA ASN A 201 -1.64 -14.36 6.60
C ASN A 201 -2.85 -13.90 7.41
N ASN A 202 -3.52 -12.81 6.97
CA ASN A 202 -4.74 -12.34 7.61
C ASN A 202 -5.88 -13.35 7.47
N ALA A 203 -6.04 -13.94 6.30
CA ALA A 203 -7.03 -14.98 6.01
C ALA A 203 -6.82 -16.22 6.92
N ILE A 204 -5.59 -16.76 6.97
CA ILE A 204 -5.25 -17.91 7.84
C ILE A 204 -5.55 -17.60 9.30
N GLN A 205 -5.15 -16.42 9.79
CA GLN A 205 -5.35 -16.01 11.18
C GLN A 205 -6.81 -15.68 11.52
N ALA A 206 -7.68 -15.47 10.53
CA ALA A 206 -9.11 -15.24 10.74
C ALA A 206 -9.90 -16.55 10.91
N ILE A 207 -9.31 -17.68 10.55
CA ILE A 207 -9.94 -19.00 10.64
C ILE A 207 -9.74 -19.57 12.04
N PRO A 208 -10.81 -19.96 12.75
CA PRO A 208 -10.71 -20.57 14.07
C PRO A 208 -10.01 -21.95 14.02
N ASP A 209 -9.33 -22.32 15.11
CA ASP A 209 -8.57 -23.58 15.24
C ASP A 209 -9.43 -24.85 15.11
N ASP A 210 -10.75 -24.74 15.34
CA ASP A 210 -11.72 -25.83 15.24
C ASP A 210 -12.29 -26.02 13.82
N LYS A 211 -11.81 -25.25 12.84
CA LYS A 211 -12.32 -25.24 11.47
C LYS A 211 -11.20 -25.53 10.48
N ASP A 212 -11.46 -26.42 9.54
CA ASP A 212 -10.51 -26.69 8.46
C ASP A 212 -10.33 -25.41 7.61
N PRO A 213 -9.09 -24.92 7.44
CA PRO A 213 -8.84 -23.72 6.69
C PRO A 213 -9.15 -23.92 5.20
N MET A 214 -9.81 -22.91 4.60
CA MET A 214 -10.11 -22.89 3.18
C MET A 214 -10.00 -21.44 2.66
N ILE A 215 -9.08 -21.23 1.73
CA ILE A 215 -8.80 -19.91 1.14
C ILE A 215 -8.90 -20.02 -0.38
N TYR A 216 -9.70 -19.16 -0.98
CA TYR A 216 -9.83 -19.06 -2.44
C TYR A 216 -9.11 -17.82 -2.94
N VAL A 217 -8.21 -18.00 -3.91
CA VAL A 217 -7.51 -16.91 -4.59
C VAL A 217 -7.90 -16.93 -6.06
N LYS A 218 -8.58 -15.86 -6.51
CA LYS A 218 -8.98 -15.71 -7.91
C LYS A 218 -8.35 -14.47 -8.52
N ILE A 219 -7.71 -14.61 -9.70
CA ILE A 219 -7.18 -13.50 -10.49
C ILE A 219 -7.99 -13.37 -11.78
N HIS A 220 -8.41 -12.15 -12.06
CA HIS A 220 -9.03 -11.79 -13.34
C HIS A 220 -8.67 -10.37 -13.74
N SER A 221 -8.84 -10.04 -14.99
CA SER A 221 -8.61 -8.69 -15.52
C SER A 221 -9.86 -8.17 -16.23
N ASN A 222 -10.05 -6.87 -16.13
CA ASN A 222 -10.99 -6.14 -16.97
C ASN A 222 -10.23 -5.11 -17.81
N GLU A 223 -10.93 -4.29 -18.63
CA GLU A 223 -10.32 -3.31 -19.53
C GLU A 223 -9.36 -2.32 -18.87
N LYS A 224 -9.44 -2.11 -17.55
CA LYS A 224 -8.68 -1.07 -16.82
C LYS A 224 -7.87 -1.60 -15.67
N ASN A 225 -8.28 -2.72 -15.06
CA ASN A 225 -7.72 -3.17 -13.79
C ASN A 225 -7.45 -4.67 -13.80
N VAL A 226 -6.44 -5.08 -13.05
CA VAL A 226 -6.25 -6.45 -12.60
C VAL A 226 -6.84 -6.58 -11.20
N VAL A 227 -7.65 -7.60 -10.98
CA VAL A 227 -8.32 -7.85 -9.71
C VAL A 227 -7.83 -9.18 -9.14
N ILE A 228 -7.33 -9.12 -7.90
CA ILE A 228 -6.95 -10.29 -7.12
C ILE A 228 -7.96 -10.40 -5.99
N ASN A 229 -8.73 -11.48 -5.97
CA ASN A 229 -9.74 -11.77 -4.97
C ASN A 229 -9.21 -12.84 -4.03
N ILE A 230 -9.17 -12.55 -2.74
CA ILE A 230 -8.78 -13.50 -1.69
C ILE A 230 -9.96 -13.63 -0.74
N GLN A 231 -10.48 -14.84 -0.61
CA GLN A 231 -11.63 -15.15 0.22
C GLN A 231 -11.25 -16.27 1.20
N ASP A 232 -11.56 -16.08 2.46
CA ASP A 232 -11.37 -17.08 3.54
C ASP A 232 -12.71 -17.56 4.09
N ASN A 233 -12.67 -18.66 4.83
CA ASN A 233 -13.81 -19.20 5.56
C ASN A 233 -13.76 -18.86 7.07
N GLY A 234 -13.05 -17.79 7.44
CA GLY A 234 -12.89 -17.31 8.82
C GLY A 234 -14.13 -16.66 9.42
N ASN A 235 -13.92 -15.91 10.51
CA ASN A 235 -15.00 -15.25 11.26
C ASN A 235 -15.51 -13.97 10.60
N GLY A 236 -14.88 -13.53 9.52
CA GLY A 236 -15.23 -12.26 8.83
C GLY A 236 -14.83 -11.02 9.63
N ILE A 237 -15.28 -9.86 9.11
CA ILE A 237 -15.04 -8.54 9.70
C ILE A 237 -16.38 -7.99 10.17
N LEU A 238 -16.43 -7.47 11.40
CA LEU A 238 -17.63 -6.82 11.94
C LEU A 238 -17.90 -5.53 11.15
N GLU A 239 -19.17 -5.24 10.84
CA GLU A 239 -19.58 -4.05 10.06
C GLU A 239 -19.03 -2.74 10.63
N GLU A 240 -18.96 -2.61 11.96
CA GLU A 240 -18.42 -1.44 12.66
C GLU A 240 -16.91 -1.21 12.43
N ASN A 241 -16.20 -2.24 11.94
CA ASN A 241 -14.76 -2.22 11.71
C ASN A 241 -14.40 -2.07 10.21
N GLU A 242 -15.32 -2.28 9.29
CA GLU A 242 -15.06 -2.24 7.84
C GLU A 242 -14.41 -0.92 7.37
N THR A 243 -14.80 0.20 7.95
CA THR A 243 -14.21 1.51 7.62
C THR A 243 -12.84 1.74 8.24
N LYS A 244 -12.50 0.99 9.29
CA LYS A 244 -11.28 1.18 10.08
C LYS A 244 -10.13 0.24 9.70
N ILE A 245 -10.41 -0.85 8.97
CA ILE A 245 -9.40 -1.88 8.64
C ILE A 245 -8.19 -1.35 7.85
N PHE A 246 -8.34 -0.21 7.16
CA PHE A 246 -7.27 0.46 6.44
C PHE A 246 -6.60 1.60 7.23
N GLU A 247 -7.10 1.90 8.43
CA GLU A 247 -6.46 2.89 9.29
C GLU A 247 -5.17 2.30 9.89
N PRO A 248 -4.06 3.05 9.87
CA PRO A 248 -2.82 2.62 10.50
C PRO A 248 -3.04 2.26 11.97
N SER A 249 -2.46 1.17 12.43
CA SER A 249 -2.54 0.68 13.81
C SER A 249 -3.90 0.11 14.23
N PHE A 250 -4.88 0.02 13.34
CA PHE A 250 -6.13 -0.64 13.67
C PHE A 250 -5.97 -2.16 13.66
N THR A 251 -6.29 -2.81 14.76
CA THR A 251 -6.28 -4.28 14.89
C THR A 251 -7.32 -4.76 15.88
N THR A 252 -7.94 -5.87 15.58
CA THR A 252 -8.80 -6.62 16.52
C THR A 252 -8.06 -7.80 17.15
N LYS A 253 -6.78 -8.01 16.77
CA LYS A 253 -5.96 -9.13 17.23
C LYS A 253 -5.11 -8.71 18.42
N SER A 254 -4.97 -9.60 19.41
CA SER A 254 -4.17 -9.36 20.62
C SER A 254 -2.67 -9.18 20.39
N SER A 255 -2.15 -9.66 19.26
CA SER A 255 -0.73 -9.60 18.89
C SER A 255 -0.47 -8.91 17.55
N GLY A 256 -1.46 -8.24 16.98
CA GLY A 256 -1.35 -7.58 15.67
C GLY A 256 -1.06 -6.08 15.81
N MET A 257 -0.13 -5.54 15.01
CA MET A 257 0.17 -4.10 14.97
C MET A 257 -0.77 -3.28 14.09
N GLY A 258 -1.71 -3.90 13.40
CA GLY A 258 -2.62 -3.20 12.48
C GLY A 258 -1.94 -2.56 11.27
N LEU A 259 -0.82 -3.11 10.80
CA LEU A 259 -0.01 -2.57 9.71
C LEU A 259 -0.12 -3.34 8.40
N GLY A 260 -0.84 -4.45 8.41
CA GLY A 260 -0.90 -5.33 7.25
C GLY A 260 -1.78 -4.83 6.11
N LEU A 261 -2.74 -3.95 6.40
CA LEU A 261 -3.71 -3.40 5.43
C LEU A 261 -3.57 -1.89 5.22
N SER A 262 -2.72 -1.21 5.98
CA SER A 262 -2.46 0.24 5.90
C SER A 262 -1.35 0.60 4.90
#